data_52952a5c3d58e579c79d35e5056c3649
#
_entry.id   52952a5c3d58e579c79d35e5056c3649
#
_cell.length_a   1.000
_cell.length_b   1.000
_cell.length_c   1.000
_cell.angle_alpha   90.00
_cell.angle_beta   90.00
_cell.angle_gamma   90.00
#
_symmetry.space_group_name_H-M   'P 1'
#
loop_
_entity.id
_entity.type
_entity.pdbx_description
1 polymer ?
#
loop_
_entity_poly.entity_id
_entity_poly.type
_entity_poly.pdbx_seq_one_letter_code
_entity_poly.pdbx_strand_id
1 'polypeptide(L)'
;MSIVLVGLPGSGKTKLGRIIAKDLGLDFVDLDEQIELDSGATIPELFESGEAHFRDWEARILRESSDKMDAVISTGGGIVEREENRRLLEDSLVVFLDVDVEEAIRRASRSTHRPLLAGGVAEKMR
;
A
#
# COMPACT_ATOMS: atom_id res chain seq x y z
N MET A 1 8.97 12.04 -1.78
CA MET A 1 8.77 10.95 -0.81
C MET A 1 7.41 10.31 -1.05
N SER A 2 7.36 9.00 -1.14
CA SER A 2 6.10 8.28 -1.33
C SER A 2 5.51 7.84 0.00
N ILE A 3 4.20 7.62 0.01
CA ILE A 3 3.50 7.03 1.15
C ILE A 3 3.18 5.60 0.77
N VAL A 4 3.63 4.65 1.57
CA VAL A 4 3.45 3.23 1.30
C VAL A 4 2.53 2.62 2.35
N LEU A 5 1.40 2.08 1.90
CA LEU A 5 0.45 1.40 2.76
C LEU A 5 0.72 -0.10 2.69
N VAL A 6 0.95 -0.71 3.84
CA VAL A 6 1.26 -2.14 3.94
C VAL A 6 0.16 -2.80 4.77
N GLY A 7 -0.44 -3.84 4.24
CA GLY A 7 -1.49 -4.51 4.99
C GLY A 7 -2.01 -5.76 4.29
N LEU A 8 -2.85 -6.50 5.01
CA LEU A 8 -3.45 -7.71 4.52
C LEU A 8 -4.48 -7.42 3.43
N PRO A 9 -4.72 -8.37 2.52
CA PRO A 9 -5.83 -8.27 1.58
C PRO A 9 -7.14 -8.06 2.36
N GLY A 10 -7.99 -7.18 1.87
CA GLY A 10 -9.25 -6.89 2.52
C GLY A 10 -9.19 -5.95 3.71
N SER A 11 -8.03 -5.38 4.02
CA SER A 11 -7.90 -4.40 5.11
C SER A 11 -8.46 -3.03 4.74
N GLY A 12 -8.80 -2.80 3.46
CA GLY A 12 -9.29 -1.52 2.99
C GLY A 12 -8.18 -0.55 2.60
N LYS A 13 -6.95 -1.01 2.48
CA LYS A 13 -5.81 -0.14 2.14
C LYS A 13 -5.96 0.56 0.79
N THR A 14 -6.60 -0.10 -0.18
CA THR A 14 -6.86 0.51 -1.49
C THR A 14 -7.79 1.70 -1.36
N LYS A 15 -8.87 1.54 -0.61
CA LYS A 15 -9.84 2.62 -0.37
C LYS A 15 -9.18 3.79 0.35
N LEU A 16 -8.45 3.50 1.43
CA LEU A 16 -7.75 4.53 2.18
C LEU A 16 -6.69 5.21 1.32
N GLY A 17 -5.95 4.44 0.55
CA GLY A 17 -4.91 4.97 -0.32
C GLY A 17 -5.45 5.94 -1.36
N ARG A 18 -6.59 5.63 -1.96
CA ARG A 18 -7.22 6.52 -2.93
C ARG A 18 -7.67 7.84 -2.28
N ILE A 19 -8.19 7.77 -1.07
CA ILE A 19 -8.61 8.96 -0.33
C ILE A 19 -7.42 9.85 -0.03
N ILE A 20 -6.33 9.27 0.49
CA ILE A 20 -5.11 10.01 0.82
C ILE A 20 -4.51 10.64 -0.44
N ALA A 21 -4.41 9.87 -1.51
CA ALA A 21 -3.85 10.36 -2.77
C ALA A 21 -4.64 11.55 -3.30
N LYS A 22 -5.96 11.46 -3.27
CA LYS A 22 -6.82 12.55 -3.71
C LYS A 22 -6.63 13.80 -2.86
N ASP A 23 -6.60 13.64 -1.55
CA ASP A 23 -6.46 14.76 -0.62
C ASP A 23 -5.11 15.47 -0.76
N LEU A 24 -4.06 14.72 -1.04
CA LEU A 24 -2.72 15.26 -1.16
C LEU A 24 -2.32 15.62 -2.58
N GLY A 25 -3.19 15.33 -3.56
CA GLY A 25 -2.87 15.59 -4.96
C GLY A 25 -1.77 14.68 -5.50
N LEU A 26 -1.70 13.44 -4.99
CA LEU A 26 -0.70 12.46 -5.41
C LEU A 26 -1.33 11.38 -6.29
N ASP A 27 -0.50 10.69 -7.06
CA ASP A 27 -0.93 9.50 -7.80
C ASP A 27 -1.14 8.34 -6.83
N PHE A 28 -2.06 7.45 -7.17
CA PHE A 28 -2.28 6.22 -6.43
C PHE A 28 -1.84 5.02 -7.25
N VAL A 29 -1.09 4.11 -6.62
CA VAL A 29 -0.64 2.86 -7.24
C VAL A 29 -1.07 1.69 -6.35
N ASP A 30 -1.88 0.79 -6.89
CA ASP A 30 -2.11 -0.53 -6.29
C ASP A 30 -1.04 -1.45 -6.86
N LEU A 31 -0.13 -1.90 -6.00
CA LEU A 31 1.03 -2.66 -6.44
C LEU A 31 0.64 -3.97 -7.12
N ASP A 32 -0.31 -4.71 -6.54
CA ASP A 32 -0.76 -5.99 -7.11
C ASP A 32 -1.40 -5.78 -8.48
N GLU A 33 -2.24 -4.77 -8.61
CA GLU A 33 -2.87 -4.43 -9.89
C GLU A 33 -1.81 -4.09 -10.94
N GLN A 34 -0.81 -3.30 -10.55
CA GLN A 34 0.26 -2.91 -11.47
C GLN A 34 1.11 -4.12 -11.89
N ILE A 35 1.36 -5.04 -10.96
CA ILE A 35 2.07 -6.28 -11.26
C ILE A 35 1.31 -7.07 -12.32
N GLU A 36 0.00 -7.22 -12.17
CA GLU A 36 -0.81 -7.94 -13.14
C GLU A 36 -0.81 -7.27 -14.50
N LEU A 37 -0.89 -5.95 -14.53
CA LEU A 37 -0.85 -5.20 -15.78
C LEU A 37 0.50 -5.37 -16.50
N ASP A 38 1.59 -5.24 -15.77
CA ASP A 38 2.93 -5.28 -16.37
C ASP A 38 3.36 -6.69 -16.74
N SER A 39 2.98 -7.69 -15.96
CA SER A 39 3.36 -9.09 -16.22
C SER A 39 2.45 -9.77 -17.25
N GLY A 40 1.23 -9.29 -17.42
CA GLY A 40 0.24 -9.95 -18.27
C GLY A 40 -0.31 -11.24 -17.65
N ALA A 41 -0.07 -11.45 -16.35
CA ALA A 41 -0.51 -12.65 -15.64
C ALA A 41 -1.21 -12.25 -14.34
N THR A 42 -2.04 -13.15 -13.82
CA THR A 42 -2.67 -12.91 -12.51
C THR A 42 -1.68 -13.25 -11.40
N ILE A 43 -1.94 -12.71 -10.21
CA ILE A 43 -1.10 -13.01 -9.03
C ILE A 43 -1.02 -14.51 -8.78
N PRO A 44 -2.14 -15.28 -8.78
CA PRO A 44 -2.03 -16.73 -8.63
C PRO A 44 -1.16 -17.41 -9.70
N GLU A 45 -1.24 -16.96 -10.94
CA GLU A 45 -0.40 -17.50 -12.02
C GLU A 45 1.09 -17.23 -11.76
N LEU A 46 1.41 -16.06 -11.24
CA LEU A 46 2.79 -15.72 -10.90
C LEU A 46 3.31 -16.61 -9.77
N PHE A 47 2.47 -16.90 -8.76
CA PHE A 47 2.84 -17.81 -7.69
C PHE A 47 3.02 -19.26 -8.17
N GLU A 48 2.32 -19.67 -9.21
CA GLU A 48 2.52 -21.00 -9.81
C GLU A 48 3.96 -21.17 -10.32
N SER A 49 4.57 -20.11 -10.80
CA SER A 49 5.97 -20.12 -11.22
C SER A 49 6.95 -20.04 -10.04
N GLY A 50 6.43 -20.00 -8.81
CA GLY A 50 7.22 -19.95 -7.60
C GLY A 50 7.06 -18.62 -6.87
N GLU A 51 7.12 -18.66 -5.54
CA GLU A 51 7.00 -17.44 -4.73
C GLU A 51 8.10 -16.43 -5.08
N ALA A 52 9.32 -16.90 -5.32
CA ALA A 52 10.43 -16.02 -5.68
C ALA A 52 10.14 -15.25 -6.97
N HIS A 53 9.47 -15.90 -7.92
CA HIS A 53 9.09 -15.25 -9.17
C HIS A 53 8.12 -14.08 -8.93
N PHE A 54 7.10 -14.30 -8.10
CA PHE A 54 6.19 -13.24 -7.71
C PHE A 54 6.94 -12.12 -6.98
N ARG A 55 7.81 -12.48 -6.04
CA ARG A 55 8.58 -11.49 -5.27
C ARG A 55 9.51 -10.65 -6.16
N ASP A 56 10.04 -11.23 -7.23
CA ASP A 56 10.83 -10.48 -8.21
C ASP A 56 10.00 -9.39 -8.89
N TRP A 57 8.78 -9.74 -9.29
CA TRP A 57 7.85 -8.76 -9.85
C TRP A 57 7.50 -7.67 -8.86
N GLU A 58 7.21 -8.06 -7.63
CA GLU A 58 6.86 -7.14 -6.56
C GLU A 58 7.98 -6.13 -6.32
N ALA A 59 9.21 -6.59 -6.22
CA ALA A 59 10.37 -5.72 -6.02
C ALA A 59 10.58 -4.78 -7.20
N ARG A 60 10.43 -5.29 -8.41
CA ARG A 60 10.58 -4.48 -9.63
C ARG A 60 9.55 -3.37 -9.70
N ILE A 61 8.28 -3.71 -9.50
CA ILE A 61 7.20 -2.72 -9.61
C ILE A 61 7.27 -1.71 -8.46
N LEU A 62 7.65 -2.14 -7.27
CA LEU A 62 7.86 -1.22 -6.15
C LEU A 62 8.95 -0.20 -6.49
N ARG A 63 10.08 -0.67 -7.02
CA ARG A 63 11.18 0.21 -7.39
C ARG A 63 10.75 1.20 -8.47
N GLU A 64 10.09 0.73 -9.52
CA GLU A 64 9.62 1.58 -10.60
C GLU A 64 8.60 2.60 -10.12
N SER A 65 7.71 2.20 -9.21
CA SER A 65 6.71 3.11 -8.65
C SER A 65 7.32 4.14 -7.71
N SER A 66 8.35 3.75 -6.96
CA SER A 66 9.05 4.64 -6.03
C SER A 66 9.92 5.67 -6.76
N ASP A 67 10.37 5.36 -7.97
CA ASP A 67 11.18 6.28 -8.78
C ASP A 67 10.32 7.36 -9.41
N LYS A 68 9.02 7.18 -9.47
CA LYS A 68 8.11 8.23 -9.90
C LYS A 68 8.04 9.30 -8.83
N MET A 69 7.58 10.49 -9.21
CA MET A 69 7.30 11.54 -8.24
C MET A 69 6.32 11.02 -7.18
N ASP A 70 6.22 11.72 -6.09
CA ASP A 70 5.44 11.34 -4.92
C ASP A 70 4.13 10.63 -5.24
N ALA A 71 3.94 9.47 -4.67
CA ALA A 71 2.77 8.63 -4.90
C ALA A 71 2.32 7.95 -3.60
N VAL A 72 1.08 7.51 -3.59
CA VAL A 72 0.57 6.62 -2.54
C VAL A 72 0.56 5.22 -3.15
N ILE A 73 1.30 4.30 -2.53
CA ILE A 73 1.48 2.93 -3.02
C ILE A 73 0.87 1.96 -2.02
N SER A 74 -0.09 1.16 -2.48
CA SER A 74 -0.72 0.12 -1.66
C SER A 74 -0.04 -1.21 -1.93
N THR A 75 0.46 -1.87 -0.88
CA THR A 75 1.19 -3.14 -0.99
C THR A 75 0.67 -4.17 0.00
N GLY A 76 1.01 -5.44 -0.24
CA GLY A 76 0.77 -6.52 0.71
C GLY A 76 1.87 -6.62 1.78
N GLY A 77 1.62 -7.40 2.81
CA GLY A 77 2.54 -7.54 3.95
C GLY A 77 3.90 -8.16 3.61
N GLY A 78 3.96 -8.98 2.56
CA GLY A 78 5.21 -9.61 2.14
C GLY A 78 6.24 -8.66 1.55
N ILE A 79 5.88 -7.40 1.31
CA ILE A 79 6.80 -6.42 0.75
C ILE A 79 8.05 -6.23 1.61
N VAL A 80 7.95 -6.46 2.91
CA VAL A 80 9.06 -6.27 3.85
C VAL A 80 10.01 -7.46 3.95
N GLU A 81 9.73 -8.57 3.27
CA GLU A 81 10.55 -9.76 3.36
C GLU A 81 11.93 -9.59 2.71
N ARG A 82 12.02 -8.83 1.63
CA ARG A 82 13.29 -8.61 0.94
C ARG A 82 13.97 -7.34 1.42
N GLU A 83 15.28 -7.45 1.64
CA GLU A 83 16.08 -6.31 2.06
C GLU A 83 16.06 -5.19 1.05
N GLU A 84 16.09 -5.50 -0.25
CA GLU A 84 16.04 -4.47 -1.29
C GLU A 84 14.77 -3.62 -1.19
N ASN A 85 13.63 -4.24 -0.84
CA ASN A 85 12.39 -3.53 -0.64
C ASN A 85 12.45 -2.66 0.61
N ARG A 86 13.00 -3.21 1.70
CA ARG A 86 13.14 -2.44 2.94
C ARG A 86 14.01 -1.20 2.75
N ARG A 87 15.04 -1.29 1.92
CA ARG A 87 15.89 -0.14 1.61
C ARG A 87 15.13 0.93 0.84
N LEU A 88 14.30 0.53 -0.13
CA LEU A 88 13.44 1.46 -0.84
C LEU A 88 12.46 2.15 0.11
N LEU A 89 11.95 1.42 1.08
CA LEU A 89 10.98 1.94 2.03
C LEU A 89 11.56 2.91 3.05
N GLU A 90 12.88 2.91 3.24
CA GLU A 90 13.55 3.84 4.17
C GLU A 90 13.28 5.30 3.83
N ASP A 91 13.14 5.61 2.54
CA ASP A 91 12.89 6.97 2.08
C ASP A 91 11.39 7.28 1.94
N SER A 92 10.54 6.39 2.41
CA SER A 92 9.08 6.52 2.30
C SER A 92 8.44 6.63 3.67
N LEU A 93 7.26 7.23 3.71
CA LEU A 93 6.40 7.13 4.89
C LEU A 93 5.64 5.82 4.79
N VAL A 94 5.91 4.89 5.69
CA VAL A 94 5.29 3.57 5.67
C VAL A 94 4.21 3.51 6.74
N VAL A 95 3.01 3.12 6.33
CA VAL A 95 1.87 2.97 7.23
C VAL A 95 1.41 1.51 7.18
N PHE A 96 1.43 0.84 8.33
CA PHE A 96 0.99 -0.54 8.45
C PHE A 96 -0.48 -0.58 8.88
N LEU A 97 -1.31 -1.27 8.09
CA LEU A 97 -2.72 -1.44 8.38
C LEU A 97 -2.96 -2.86 8.87
N ASP A 98 -3.12 -3.01 10.17
CA ASP A 98 -3.35 -4.30 10.81
C ASP A 98 -4.79 -4.46 11.29
N VAL A 99 -5.66 -3.50 10.98
CA VAL A 99 -7.08 -3.52 11.31
C VAL A 99 -7.91 -3.27 10.07
N ASP A 100 -9.20 -3.61 10.13
CA ASP A 100 -10.15 -3.31 9.07
C ASP A 100 -10.36 -1.80 9.00
N VAL A 101 -10.03 -1.20 7.85
CA VAL A 101 -10.14 0.24 7.63
C VAL A 101 -11.61 0.69 7.69
N GLU A 102 -12.55 -0.12 7.19
CA GLU A 102 -13.97 0.22 7.27
C GLU A 102 -14.42 0.36 8.73
N GLU A 103 -13.96 -0.54 9.59
CA GLU A 103 -14.26 -0.48 11.01
C GLU A 103 -13.61 0.75 11.65
N ALA A 104 -12.37 1.06 11.29
CA ALA A 104 -11.67 2.22 11.78
C ALA A 104 -12.37 3.53 11.36
N ILE A 105 -12.80 3.60 10.11
CA ILE A 105 -13.55 4.76 9.60
C ILE A 105 -14.86 4.92 10.35
N ARG A 106 -15.58 3.81 10.57
CA ARG A 106 -16.84 3.82 11.29
C ARG A 106 -16.67 4.34 12.71
N ARG A 107 -15.63 3.87 13.41
CA ARG A 107 -15.32 4.33 14.77
C ARG A 107 -14.98 5.81 14.81
N ALA A 108 -14.19 6.27 13.86
CA ALA A 108 -13.82 7.69 13.75
C ALA A 108 -15.03 8.57 13.49
N SER A 109 -15.97 8.12 12.65
CA SER A 109 -17.21 8.84 12.36
C SER A 109 -18.09 9.00 13.60
N ARG A 110 -18.08 8.01 14.50
CA ARG A 110 -18.84 8.07 15.76
C ARG A 110 -18.26 9.08 16.74
N SER A 111 -16.99 9.40 16.62
CA SER A 111 -16.32 10.32 17.54
C SER A 111 -16.64 11.79 17.28
N THR A 112 -17.37 12.11 16.26
CA THR A 112 -17.99 13.40 15.92
C THR A 112 -17.06 14.61 15.77
N HIS A 113 -15.83 14.57 16.25
CA HIS A 113 -14.97 15.76 16.28
C HIS A 113 -13.70 15.65 15.46
N ARG A 114 -13.45 14.51 14.84
CA ARG A 114 -12.20 14.29 14.12
C ARG A 114 -12.45 14.11 12.64
N PRO A 115 -11.80 14.90 11.79
CA PRO A 115 -11.77 14.60 10.36
C PRO A 115 -11.19 13.20 10.18
N LEU A 116 -11.77 12.43 9.26
CA LEU A 116 -11.34 11.05 9.00
C LEU A 116 -9.85 10.94 8.66
N LEU A 117 -9.30 11.97 8.06
CA LEU A 117 -7.90 11.98 7.62
C LEU A 117 -7.00 12.83 8.52
N ALA A 118 -7.52 13.36 9.62
CA ALA A 118 -6.64 13.88 10.63
C ALA A 118 -5.78 12.74 11.14
N GLY A 119 -4.51 12.97 11.34
CA GLY A 119 -3.51 11.96 11.67
C GLY A 119 -3.95 10.84 12.61
N GLY A 120 -5.10 10.98 13.27
CA GLY A 120 -5.61 9.99 14.21
C GLY A 120 -5.85 8.60 13.64
N VAL A 121 -6.33 8.47 12.40
CA VAL A 121 -6.51 7.16 11.78
C VAL A 121 -5.16 6.55 11.42
N ALA A 122 -4.29 7.31 10.80
CA ALA A 122 -2.97 6.86 10.42
C ALA A 122 -2.11 6.54 11.65
N GLU A 123 -2.18 7.34 12.69
CA GLU A 123 -1.42 7.13 13.92
C GLU A 123 -1.81 5.84 14.63
N LYS A 124 -3.10 5.52 14.66
CA LYS A 124 -3.58 4.29 15.31
C LYS A 124 -3.19 3.04 14.55
N MET A 125 -2.85 3.17 13.28
CA MET A 125 -2.55 2.04 12.41
C MET A 125 -1.04 1.80 12.21
N ARG A 126 -0.24 2.60 12.84
CA ARG A 126 1.22 2.43 12.82
C ARG A 126 1.68 1.35 13.77
#